data_b55baa606ac65b0d97d79cb6872967a3
#
_entry.id   b55baa606ac65b0d97d79cb6872967a3
#
_cell.length_a   1.000
_cell.length_b   1.000
_cell.length_c   1.000
_cell.angle_alpha   90.00
_cell.angle_beta   90.00
_cell.angle_gamma   90.00
#
_symmetry.space_group_name_H-M   'P 1'
#
loop_
_entity.id
_entity.type
_entity.pdbx_description
1 polymer ?
#
loop_
_entity_poly.entity_id
_entity_poly.type
_entity_poly.pdbx_seq_one_letter_code
_entity_poly.pdbx_strand_id
1 'polypeptide(L)'
;MFVKVAALAALLSATLYAQAPATAPSKAPAQPVAAAPALPGARTIVDRHIKAIGGRAAVLARKSMHATGTMSVAASGISGPVEIYGLAPNRQLMKASVSGIGEITEGFDGVHAWSINPMTGPTLKTGKELEQTKLDADFYAELRDSKKYTLKTIGKETFDGRECYKISVKHADGTEDFDFYDTATGLRAGGIATRETQMGTMTVSTTEGGYKKFGKVTQATVMTQKMMGVEQTITFDTVDFGAVKPSVFDPPAAIKALIK
;
A
#
# COMPACT_ATOMS: atom_id res chain seq x y z
N MET A 1 -1.29 -2.48 -9.02
CA MET A 1 -1.06 -3.41 -7.91
C MET A 1 0.18 -2.93 -7.19
N PHE A 2 0.05 -2.61 -5.94
CA PHE A 2 1.19 -2.30 -5.08
C PHE A 2 1.25 -3.38 -4.01
N VAL A 3 2.38 -4.08 -3.95
CA VAL A 3 2.64 -4.98 -2.83
C VAL A 3 2.78 -4.09 -1.60
N LYS A 4 1.84 -4.18 -0.66
CA LYS A 4 2.00 -3.57 0.64
C LYS A 4 2.99 -4.42 1.41
N VAL A 5 4.24 -3.95 1.46
CA VAL A 5 5.33 -4.65 2.15
C VAL A 5 5.10 -4.55 3.66
N ALA A 6 5.16 -5.68 4.35
CA ALA A 6 5.15 -5.67 5.81
C ALA A 6 6.43 -4.98 6.33
N ALA A 7 6.25 -3.97 7.17
CA ALA A 7 7.37 -3.20 7.68
C ALA A 7 8.13 -3.98 8.76
N LEU A 8 9.46 -3.95 8.68
CA LEU A 8 10.36 -4.51 9.68
C LEU A 8 10.36 -3.57 10.90
N ALA A 9 9.68 -3.94 11.99
CA ALA A 9 9.65 -3.14 13.21
C ALA A 9 10.87 -3.44 14.10
N ALA A 10 11.75 -2.46 14.25
CA ALA A 10 12.79 -2.46 15.28
C ALA A 10 12.35 -1.58 16.47
N LEU A 11 12.48 -2.09 17.68
CA LEU A 11 12.10 -1.46 18.94
C LEU A 11 13.01 -0.27 19.26
N LEU A 12 12.45 0.93 19.44
CA LEU A 12 13.10 2.07 20.10
C LEU A 12 12.08 2.77 21.02
N SER A 13 12.44 2.88 22.29
CA SER A 13 11.66 3.48 23.36
C SER A 13 11.58 5.00 23.23
N ALA A 14 10.39 5.60 23.28
CA ALA A 14 10.19 7.04 23.24
C ALA A 14 9.65 7.58 24.57
N THR A 15 10.28 8.63 25.09
CA THR A 15 9.91 9.40 26.29
C THR A 15 8.79 10.39 26.02
N LEU A 16 7.79 10.40 26.90
CA LEU A 16 6.64 11.33 26.85
C LEU A 16 7.03 12.75 27.31
N TYR A 17 6.60 13.77 26.56
CA TYR A 17 6.49 15.14 27.01
C TYR A 17 5.02 15.57 27.10
N ALA A 18 4.66 16.13 28.27
CA ALA A 18 3.33 16.67 28.52
C ALA A 18 3.17 18.10 28.03
N GLN A 19 2.05 18.43 27.35
CA GLN A 19 1.68 19.80 26.95
C GLN A 19 0.58 20.37 27.84
N ALA A 20 0.70 21.67 28.15
CA ALA A 20 -0.22 22.48 28.94
C ALA A 20 -1.40 23.03 28.09
N PRO A 21 -2.56 23.38 28.69
CA PRO A 21 -3.77 23.75 27.97
C PRO A 21 -3.78 25.18 27.47
N ALA A 22 -4.28 25.40 26.24
CA ALA A 22 -4.45 26.69 25.60
C ALA A 22 -5.86 27.27 25.83
N THR A 23 -5.93 28.58 26.08
CA THR A 23 -7.12 29.39 26.30
C THR A 23 -7.94 29.61 25.03
N ALA A 24 -9.28 29.62 25.15
CA ALA A 24 -10.23 29.77 24.05
C ALA A 24 -10.34 31.21 23.52
N PRO A 25 -10.48 31.46 22.22
CA PRO A 25 -10.77 32.77 21.65
C PRO A 25 -12.26 33.03 21.46
N SER A 26 -12.59 34.31 21.58
CA SER A 26 -13.91 34.95 21.47
C SER A 26 -14.60 34.77 20.12
N LYS A 27 -15.93 34.63 20.16
CA LYS A 27 -16.81 34.37 19.03
C LYS A 27 -17.17 35.68 18.29
N ALA A 28 -16.66 35.87 17.07
CA ALA A 28 -17.08 36.92 16.14
C ALA A 28 -18.34 36.49 15.36
N PRO A 29 -19.20 37.42 14.88
CA PRO A 29 -20.44 37.06 14.18
C PRO A 29 -20.16 36.40 12.81
N ALA A 30 -20.83 35.28 12.56
CA ALA A 30 -20.68 34.50 11.35
C ALA A 30 -21.29 35.23 10.14
N GLN A 31 -20.47 35.56 9.15
CA GLN A 31 -20.93 35.90 7.80
C GLN A 31 -21.51 34.65 7.12
N PRO A 32 -22.53 34.78 6.23
CA PRO A 32 -23.03 33.64 5.48
C PRO A 32 -21.92 33.07 4.60
N VAL A 33 -21.42 31.91 5.00
CA VAL A 33 -20.44 31.17 4.20
C VAL A 33 -21.17 30.64 2.97
N ALA A 34 -20.76 31.08 1.78
CA ALA A 34 -21.20 30.48 0.52
C ALA A 34 -21.03 28.97 0.62
N ALA A 35 -22.10 28.21 0.32
CA ALA A 35 -22.07 26.76 0.40
C ALA A 35 -20.85 26.24 -0.40
N ALA A 36 -19.94 25.53 0.29
CA ALA A 36 -18.80 24.93 -0.36
C ALA A 36 -19.29 24.01 -1.50
N PRO A 37 -18.65 24.03 -2.69
CA PRO A 37 -19.08 23.19 -3.80
C PRO A 37 -19.12 21.72 -3.36
N ALA A 38 -20.20 21.03 -3.74
CA ALA A 38 -20.39 19.63 -3.38
C ALA A 38 -19.19 18.79 -3.84
N LEU A 39 -18.73 17.91 -2.94
CA LEU A 39 -17.60 17.03 -3.23
C LEU A 39 -17.97 16.04 -4.35
N PRO A 40 -17.05 15.74 -5.27
CA PRO A 40 -17.29 14.68 -6.26
C PRO A 40 -17.58 13.33 -5.60
N GLY A 41 -18.43 12.52 -6.22
CA GLY A 41 -18.68 11.15 -5.77
C GLY A 41 -17.38 10.32 -5.80
N ALA A 42 -17.22 9.40 -4.85
CA ALA A 42 -16.00 8.59 -4.71
C ALA A 42 -15.67 7.81 -5.99
N ARG A 43 -16.68 7.26 -6.69
CA ARG A 43 -16.47 6.57 -7.97
C ARG A 43 -15.90 7.52 -9.03
N THR A 44 -16.39 8.75 -9.13
CA THR A 44 -15.88 9.75 -10.06
C THR A 44 -14.39 10.05 -9.82
N ILE A 45 -13.99 10.14 -8.56
CA ILE A 45 -12.59 10.40 -8.19
C ILE A 45 -11.71 9.21 -8.59
N VAL A 46 -12.13 7.98 -8.29
CA VAL A 46 -11.40 6.77 -8.67
C VAL A 46 -11.36 6.60 -10.20
N ASP A 47 -12.43 6.90 -10.92
CA ASP A 47 -12.45 6.83 -12.40
C ASP A 47 -11.50 7.85 -13.02
N ARG A 48 -11.37 9.04 -12.41
CA ARG A 48 -10.37 10.02 -12.82
C ARG A 48 -8.95 9.48 -12.61
N HIS A 49 -8.67 8.80 -11.49
CA HIS A 49 -7.40 8.11 -11.27
C HIS A 49 -7.15 7.04 -12.32
N ILE A 50 -8.12 6.16 -12.56
CA ILE A 50 -8.01 5.11 -13.59
C ILE A 50 -7.68 5.71 -14.96
N LYS A 51 -8.32 6.83 -15.33
CA LYS A 51 -8.02 7.56 -16.55
C LYS A 51 -6.57 8.09 -16.58
N ALA A 52 -6.11 8.68 -15.46
CA ALA A 52 -4.76 9.24 -15.34
C ALA A 52 -3.66 8.18 -15.46
N ILE A 53 -3.90 6.95 -15.00
CA ILE A 53 -2.95 5.83 -15.11
C ILE A 53 -3.01 5.04 -16.41
N GLY A 54 -3.79 5.49 -17.43
CA GLY A 54 -3.84 4.87 -18.75
C GLY A 54 -5.19 4.28 -19.16
N GLY A 55 -6.17 4.33 -18.26
CA GLY A 55 -7.54 3.87 -18.51
C GLY A 55 -7.77 2.39 -18.14
N ARG A 56 -9.04 2.05 -17.89
CA ARG A 56 -9.48 0.72 -17.46
C ARG A 56 -9.01 -0.41 -18.37
N ALA A 57 -9.06 -0.21 -19.69
CA ALA A 57 -8.63 -1.21 -20.64
C ALA A 57 -7.12 -1.52 -20.53
N ALA A 58 -6.27 -0.50 -20.37
CA ALA A 58 -4.83 -0.67 -20.19
C ALA A 58 -4.52 -1.38 -18.86
N VAL A 59 -5.22 -1.02 -17.79
CA VAL A 59 -5.09 -1.67 -16.49
C VAL A 59 -5.46 -3.14 -16.56
N LEU A 60 -6.59 -3.50 -17.15
CA LEU A 60 -7.07 -4.89 -17.27
C LEU A 60 -6.26 -5.73 -18.28
N ALA A 61 -5.54 -5.10 -19.20
CA ALA A 61 -4.66 -5.79 -20.14
C ALA A 61 -3.41 -6.38 -19.45
N ARG A 62 -2.98 -5.81 -18.34
CA ARG A 62 -1.88 -6.36 -17.53
C ARG A 62 -2.35 -7.69 -16.90
N LYS A 63 -1.56 -8.73 -17.04
CA LYS A 63 -1.83 -10.03 -16.39
C LYS A 63 -0.78 -10.39 -15.36
N SER A 64 0.39 -9.78 -15.48
CA SER A 64 1.52 -9.98 -14.58
C SER A 64 2.34 -8.70 -14.45
N MET A 65 3.19 -8.66 -13.47
CA MET A 65 4.13 -7.57 -13.22
C MET A 65 5.41 -8.15 -12.62
N HIS A 66 6.55 -7.66 -13.10
CA HIS A 66 7.84 -7.80 -12.44
C HIS A 66 8.45 -6.41 -12.30
N ALA A 67 8.83 -6.04 -11.10
CA ALA A 67 9.49 -4.78 -10.81
C ALA A 67 10.77 -5.04 -10.01
N THR A 68 11.82 -4.29 -10.33
CA THR A 68 13.09 -4.29 -9.58
C THR A 68 13.37 -2.89 -9.05
N GLY A 69 14.09 -2.81 -7.96
CA GLY A 69 14.42 -1.53 -7.36
C GLY A 69 15.23 -1.67 -6.08
N THR A 70 15.20 -0.63 -5.28
CA THR A 70 15.91 -0.55 -4.00
C THR A 70 14.90 -0.30 -2.89
N MET A 71 15.02 -1.07 -1.82
CA MET A 71 14.35 -0.82 -0.54
C MET A 71 15.34 -0.15 0.42
N SER A 72 14.89 0.83 1.19
CA SER A 72 15.71 1.51 2.19
C SER A 72 14.90 1.89 3.43
N VAL A 73 15.57 1.87 4.59
CA VAL A 73 15.09 2.38 5.88
C VAL A 73 16.11 3.40 6.35
N ALA A 74 15.87 4.69 6.05
CA ALA A 74 16.85 5.77 6.22
C ALA A 74 17.35 5.90 7.68
N ALA A 75 16.46 5.75 8.67
CA ALA A 75 16.79 5.88 10.09
C ALA A 75 17.82 4.85 10.59
N SER A 76 17.91 3.68 9.94
CA SER A 76 18.87 2.61 10.32
C SER A 76 20.02 2.45 9.33
N GLY A 77 20.07 3.23 8.23
CA GLY A 77 21.03 3.07 7.16
C GLY A 77 20.91 1.74 6.38
N ILE A 78 19.81 1.02 6.60
CA ILE A 78 19.54 -0.27 5.96
C ILE A 78 19.06 -0.02 4.53
N SER A 79 19.65 -0.71 3.56
CA SER A 79 19.17 -0.71 2.17
C SER A 79 19.56 -2.00 1.46
N GLY A 80 18.89 -2.26 0.33
CA GLY A 80 19.24 -3.38 -0.53
C GLY A 80 18.28 -3.52 -1.71
N PRO A 81 18.65 -4.38 -2.70
CA PRO A 81 17.79 -4.63 -3.84
C PRO A 81 16.48 -5.30 -3.44
N VAL A 82 15.43 -4.96 -4.17
CA VAL A 82 14.10 -5.56 -4.04
C VAL A 82 13.57 -5.99 -5.40
N GLU A 83 12.95 -7.15 -5.44
CA GLU A 83 12.19 -7.65 -6.57
C GLU A 83 10.75 -7.92 -6.15
N ILE A 84 9.81 -7.47 -6.98
CA ILE A 84 8.37 -7.66 -6.74
C ILE A 84 7.74 -8.30 -7.97
N TYR A 85 7.02 -9.37 -7.73
CA TYR A 85 6.26 -10.09 -8.75
C TYR A 85 4.79 -10.06 -8.41
N GLY A 86 3.96 -9.91 -9.44
CA GLY A 86 2.51 -10.02 -9.35
C GLY A 86 1.95 -10.82 -10.50
N LEU A 87 0.91 -11.61 -10.24
CA LEU A 87 0.16 -12.35 -11.27
C LEU A 87 -1.34 -12.31 -10.93
N ALA A 88 -2.12 -11.89 -11.91
CA ALA A 88 -3.57 -11.86 -11.77
C ALA A 88 -4.13 -13.28 -11.54
N PRO A 89 -5.20 -13.45 -10.74
CA PRO A 89 -5.94 -12.36 -10.09
C PRO A 89 -5.32 -11.86 -8.78
N ASN A 90 -4.48 -12.65 -8.06
CA ASN A 90 -4.11 -12.36 -6.69
C ASN A 90 -2.81 -13.02 -6.20
N ARG A 91 -1.87 -13.38 -7.08
CA ARG A 91 -0.56 -13.90 -6.63
C ARG A 91 0.45 -12.77 -6.53
N GLN A 92 1.28 -12.84 -5.50
CA GLN A 92 2.35 -11.86 -5.27
C GLN A 92 3.57 -12.51 -4.62
N LEU A 93 4.74 -11.99 -4.94
CA LEU A 93 6.01 -12.37 -4.31
C LEU A 93 6.89 -11.12 -4.23
N MET A 94 7.47 -10.91 -3.06
CA MET A 94 8.52 -9.93 -2.83
C MET A 94 9.76 -10.65 -2.35
N LYS A 95 10.92 -10.27 -2.88
CA LYS A 95 12.25 -10.65 -2.39
C LYS A 95 13.05 -9.39 -2.14
N ALA A 96 13.66 -9.29 -0.99
CA ALA A 96 14.56 -8.19 -0.65
C ALA A 96 15.85 -8.74 -0.03
N SER A 97 16.99 -8.27 -0.53
CA SER A 97 18.29 -8.61 0.05
C SER A 97 18.76 -7.40 0.86
N VAL A 98 18.68 -7.49 2.18
CA VAL A 98 18.85 -6.36 3.09
C VAL A 98 20.21 -6.42 3.76
N SER A 99 21.01 -5.37 3.61
CA SER A 99 22.33 -5.28 4.20
C SER A 99 22.29 -5.47 5.73
N GLY A 100 23.11 -6.37 6.27
CA GLY A 100 23.18 -6.67 7.68
C GLY A 100 22.06 -7.58 8.23
N ILE A 101 21.02 -7.89 7.42
CA ILE A 101 19.90 -8.75 7.82
C ILE A 101 19.88 -10.04 7.02
N GLY A 102 20.12 -9.96 5.69
CA GLY A 102 20.04 -11.06 4.77
C GLY A 102 18.82 -10.99 3.84
N GLU A 103 18.43 -12.14 3.29
CA GLU A 103 17.32 -12.22 2.33
C GLU A 103 15.96 -12.37 3.03
N ILE A 104 15.02 -11.49 2.69
CA ILE A 104 13.63 -11.53 3.15
C ILE A 104 12.76 -11.87 1.95
N THR A 105 11.87 -12.84 2.12
CA THR A 105 10.89 -13.22 1.09
C THR A 105 9.50 -13.21 1.68
N GLU A 106 8.56 -12.56 1.00
CA GLU A 106 7.14 -12.62 1.32
C GLU A 106 6.36 -13.03 0.08
N GLY A 107 5.47 -14.01 0.21
CA GLY A 107 4.74 -14.55 -0.91
C GLY A 107 3.30 -14.91 -0.61
N PHE A 108 2.50 -14.96 -1.68
CA PHE A 108 1.14 -15.47 -1.70
C PHE A 108 0.88 -16.15 -3.04
N ASP A 109 0.60 -17.46 -3.01
CA ASP A 109 0.36 -18.29 -4.22
C ASP A 109 -1.10 -18.25 -4.72
N GLY A 110 -1.96 -17.52 -4.02
CA GLY A 110 -3.41 -17.48 -4.22
C GLY A 110 -4.18 -18.23 -3.15
N VAL A 111 -3.50 -19.06 -2.34
CA VAL A 111 -4.07 -19.87 -1.26
C VAL A 111 -3.29 -19.69 0.05
N HIS A 112 -1.98 -19.87 0.00
CA HIS A 112 -1.08 -19.79 1.15
C HIS A 112 -0.27 -18.49 1.12
N ALA A 113 -0.19 -17.83 2.26
CA ALA A 113 0.65 -16.66 2.45
C ALA A 113 1.80 -17.00 3.40
N TRP A 114 3.00 -16.55 3.08
CA TRP A 114 4.20 -16.87 3.88
C TRP A 114 5.17 -15.72 3.96
N SER A 115 6.05 -15.80 4.94
CA SER A 115 7.25 -14.98 5.07
C SER A 115 8.45 -15.87 5.38
N ILE A 116 9.61 -15.54 4.81
CA ILE A 116 10.91 -16.07 5.23
C ILE A 116 11.77 -14.88 5.59
N ASN A 117 12.19 -14.81 6.84
CA ASN A 117 13.00 -13.74 7.38
C ASN A 117 14.14 -14.37 8.20
N PRO A 118 15.41 -13.96 8.02
CA PRO A 118 16.54 -14.52 8.77
C PRO A 118 16.38 -14.44 10.29
N MET A 119 15.64 -13.45 10.80
CA MET A 119 15.44 -13.26 12.24
C MET A 119 14.36 -14.17 12.84
N THR A 120 13.31 -14.49 12.07
CA THR A 120 12.15 -15.25 12.57
C THR A 120 11.99 -16.62 11.90
N GLY A 121 12.77 -16.88 10.85
CA GLY A 121 12.68 -18.09 10.04
C GLY A 121 11.46 -18.11 9.11
N PRO A 122 11.16 -19.29 8.52
CA PRO A 122 10.00 -19.49 7.67
C PRO A 122 8.71 -19.51 8.50
N THR A 123 7.71 -18.75 8.06
CA THR A 123 6.42 -18.61 8.74
C THR A 123 5.27 -18.70 7.73
N LEU A 124 4.25 -19.49 8.06
CA LEU A 124 2.99 -19.53 7.31
C LEU A 124 2.01 -18.56 7.96
N LYS A 125 1.50 -17.59 7.19
CA LYS A 125 0.48 -16.65 7.66
C LYS A 125 -0.87 -17.36 7.76
N THR A 126 -1.58 -17.17 8.87
CA THR A 126 -2.88 -17.80 9.14
C THR A 126 -3.88 -16.78 9.70
N GLY A 127 -5.16 -17.18 9.85
CA GLY A 127 -6.18 -16.32 10.45
C GLY A 127 -6.27 -14.96 9.79
N LYS A 128 -6.29 -13.90 10.60
CA LYS A 128 -6.43 -12.52 10.13
C LYS A 128 -5.29 -12.05 9.20
N GLU A 129 -4.04 -12.47 9.44
CA GLU A 129 -2.91 -12.13 8.57
C GLU A 129 -3.07 -12.71 7.16
N LEU A 130 -3.60 -13.94 7.05
CA LEU A 130 -3.89 -14.55 5.75
C LEU A 130 -5.03 -13.81 5.04
N GLU A 131 -6.13 -13.51 5.72
CA GLU A 131 -7.26 -12.76 5.12
C GLU A 131 -6.82 -11.37 4.67
N GLN A 132 -5.99 -10.70 5.46
CA GLN A 132 -5.40 -9.40 5.08
C GLN A 132 -4.52 -9.53 3.83
N THR A 133 -3.69 -10.58 3.75
CA THR A 133 -2.84 -10.83 2.58
C THR A 133 -3.69 -11.08 1.32
N LYS A 134 -4.81 -11.79 1.44
CA LYS A 134 -5.75 -12.00 0.31
C LYS A 134 -6.32 -10.67 -0.21
N LEU A 135 -6.67 -9.74 0.69
CA LEU A 135 -7.16 -8.40 0.31
C LEU A 135 -6.06 -7.58 -0.37
N ASP A 136 -4.84 -7.59 0.19
CA ASP A 136 -3.72 -6.82 -0.33
C ASP A 136 -3.17 -7.38 -1.66
N ALA A 137 -3.39 -8.67 -1.94
CA ALA A 137 -2.94 -9.34 -3.15
C ALA A 137 -3.84 -9.10 -4.38
N ASP A 138 -4.95 -8.36 -4.26
CA ASP A 138 -5.82 -8.05 -5.41
C ASP A 138 -5.02 -7.32 -6.51
N PHE A 139 -4.75 -8.03 -7.62
CA PHE A 139 -3.93 -7.52 -8.72
C PHE A 139 -4.50 -6.26 -9.36
N TYR A 140 -5.81 -6.07 -9.28
CA TYR A 140 -6.52 -4.93 -9.85
C TYR A 140 -7.10 -4.00 -8.77
N ALA A 141 -6.49 -3.96 -7.58
CA ALA A 141 -6.99 -3.17 -6.45
C ALA A 141 -7.20 -1.68 -6.79
N GLU A 142 -6.41 -1.09 -7.71
CA GLU A 142 -6.56 0.30 -8.15
C GLU A 142 -7.91 0.58 -8.85
N LEU A 143 -8.59 -0.43 -9.37
CA LEU A 143 -9.90 -0.27 -9.99
C LEU A 143 -11.01 -0.05 -8.97
N ARG A 144 -10.79 -0.40 -7.71
CA ARG A 144 -11.78 -0.31 -6.62
C ARG A 144 -13.14 -0.88 -7.07
N ASP A 145 -13.14 -2.14 -7.52
CA ASP A 145 -14.34 -2.81 -8.02
C ASP A 145 -15.46 -2.78 -6.98
N SER A 146 -16.65 -2.29 -7.38
CA SER A 146 -17.81 -2.16 -6.49
C SER A 146 -18.33 -3.48 -5.91
N LYS A 147 -17.95 -4.61 -6.50
CA LYS A 147 -18.25 -5.94 -5.93
C LYS A 147 -17.38 -6.28 -4.71
N LYS A 148 -16.22 -5.61 -4.57
CA LYS A 148 -15.25 -5.85 -3.49
C LYS A 148 -15.17 -4.70 -2.50
N TYR A 149 -15.51 -3.48 -2.92
CA TYR A 149 -15.29 -2.26 -2.14
C TYR A 149 -16.52 -1.36 -2.13
N THR A 150 -16.87 -0.87 -0.94
CA THR A 150 -17.79 0.27 -0.80
C THR A 150 -16.99 1.54 -0.62
N LEU A 151 -17.27 2.56 -1.44
CA LEU A 151 -16.51 3.80 -1.48
C LEU A 151 -17.36 4.98 -1.02
N LYS A 152 -16.76 5.87 -0.22
CA LYS A 152 -17.39 7.13 0.21
C LYS A 152 -16.36 8.26 0.18
N THR A 153 -16.70 9.39 -0.44
CA THR A 153 -15.89 10.62 -0.32
C THR A 153 -16.05 11.18 1.08
N ILE A 154 -14.95 11.34 1.80
CA ILE A 154 -14.93 11.87 3.17
C ILE A 154 -14.75 13.39 3.14
N GLY A 155 -13.86 13.89 2.29
CA GLY A 155 -13.54 15.31 2.22
C GLY A 155 -12.32 15.60 1.36
N LYS A 156 -11.79 16.80 1.57
CA LYS A 156 -10.46 17.17 1.10
C LYS A 156 -9.55 17.34 2.32
N GLU A 157 -8.31 16.90 2.21
CA GLU A 157 -7.27 17.19 3.19
C GLU A 157 -5.89 17.21 2.54
N THR A 158 -4.92 17.82 3.22
CA THR A 158 -3.53 17.76 2.78
C THR A 158 -2.93 16.40 3.14
N PHE A 159 -2.44 15.67 2.15
CA PHE A 159 -1.74 14.42 2.34
C PHE A 159 -0.40 14.46 1.57
N ASP A 160 0.70 14.23 2.28
CA ASP A 160 2.05 14.30 1.72
C ASP A 160 2.31 15.62 0.95
N GLY A 161 1.87 16.76 1.53
CA GLY A 161 2.02 18.09 0.96
C GLY A 161 1.11 18.43 -0.24
N ARG A 162 0.20 17.52 -0.64
CA ARG A 162 -0.73 17.69 -1.75
C ARG A 162 -2.16 17.83 -1.28
N GLU A 163 -2.96 18.71 -1.90
CA GLU A 163 -4.41 18.74 -1.67
C GLU A 163 -5.03 17.50 -2.30
N CYS A 164 -5.67 16.66 -1.48
CA CYS A 164 -6.21 15.39 -1.91
C CYS A 164 -7.69 15.24 -1.57
N TYR A 165 -8.44 14.54 -2.41
CA TYR A 165 -9.70 13.93 -2.01
C TYR A 165 -9.39 12.70 -1.15
N LYS A 166 -9.97 12.65 0.05
CA LYS A 166 -9.94 11.48 0.93
C LYS A 166 -11.16 10.61 0.67
N ILE A 167 -10.91 9.35 0.38
CA ILE A 167 -11.94 8.34 0.15
C ILE A 167 -11.83 7.25 1.21
N SER A 168 -12.93 6.94 1.87
CA SER A 168 -13.10 5.72 2.65
C SER A 168 -13.30 4.54 1.68
N VAL A 169 -12.55 3.48 1.91
CA VAL A 169 -12.58 2.22 1.16
C VAL A 169 -12.92 1.10 2.14
N LYS A 170 -14.20 0.73 2.20
CA LYS A 170 -14.66 -0.36 3.06
C LYS A 170 -14.59 -1.68 2.30
N HIS A 171 -13.91 -2.67 2.88
CA HIS A 171 -13.76 -4.03 2.38
C HIS A 171 -14.95 -4.92 2.76
N ALA A 172 -15.07 -6.08 2.11
CA ALA A 172 -16.16 -7.02 2.36
C ALA A 172 -16.15 -7.61 3.78
N ASP A 173 -14.97 -7.70 4.41
CA ASP A 173 -14.81 -8.14 5.81
C ASP A 173 -15.14 -7.06 6.85
N GLY A 174 -15.52 -5.86 6.39
CA GLY A 174 -15.85 -4.70 7.22
C GLY A 174 -14.68 -3.82 7.61
N THR A 175 -13.44 -4.20 7.29
CA THR A 175 -12.27 -3.31 7.48
C THR A 175 -12.34 -2.08 6.59
N GLU A 176 -11.74 -0.99 7.03
CA GLU A 176 -11.79 0.30 6.35
C GLU A 176 -10.38 0.86 6.17
N ASP A 177 -10.06 1.20 4.94
CA ASP A 177 -8.85 1.94 4.55
C ASP A 177 -9.23 3.35 4.06
N PHE A 178 -8.26 4.24 3.96
CA PHE A 178 -8.43 5.56 3.34
C PHE A 178 -7.46 5.72 2.19
N ASP A 179 -7.98 6.09 1.02
CA ASP A 179 -7.20 6.47 -0.15
C ASP A 179 -7.19 7.98 -0.32
N PHE A 180 -6.07 8.51 -0.78
CA PHE A 180 -5.87 9.93 -1.06
C PHE A 180 -5.56 10.13 -2.55
N TYR A 181 -6.37 10.93 -3.23
CA TYR A 181 -6.24 11.23 -4.65
C TYR A 181 -5.97 12.71 -4.85
N ASP A 182 -4.84 13.05 -5.42
CA ASP A 182 -4.40 14.41 -5.72
C ASP A 182 -5.46 15.15 -6.56
N THR A 183 -5.91 16.32 -6.08
CA THR A 183 -6.99 17.08 -6.73
C THR A 183 -6.57 17.69 -8.05
N ALA A 184 -5.29 17.94 -8.29
CA ALA A 184 -4.76 18.51 -9.52
C ALA A 184 -4.56 17.46 -10.61
N THR A 185 -3.90 16.35 -10.28
CA THR A 185 -3.49 15.32 -11.25
C THR A 185 -4.48 14.16 -11.37
N GLY A 186 -5.24 13.88 -10.33
CA GLY A 186 -6.07 12.69 -10.20
C GLY A 186 -5.29 11.41 -9.87
N LEU A 187 -3.96 11.50 -9.71
CA LEU A 187 -3.14 10.36 -9.31
C LEU A 187 -3.36 10.04 -7.83
N ARG A 188 -3.19 8.79 -7.45
CA ARG A 188 -3.24 8.39 -6.05
C ARG A 188 -1.98 8.93 -5.35
N ALA A 189 -2.17 9.68 -4.27
CA ALA A 189 -1.10 10.21 -3.44
C ALA A 189 -0.63 9.18 -2.41
N GLY A 190 -1.49 8.21 -2.08
CA GLY A 190 -1.22 7.18 -1.12
C GLY A 190 -2.46 6.73 -0.37
N GLY A 191 -2.26 6.20 0.84
CA GLY A 191 -3.36 5.72 1.68
C GLY A 191 -2.95 5.47 3.12
N ILE A 192 -3.96 5.33 3.97
CA ILE A 192 -3.81 4.91 5.37
C ILE A 192 -4.63 3.64 5.54
N ALA A 193 -4.01 2.62 6.11
CA ALA A 193 -4.63 1.33 6.31
C ALA A 193 -4.31 0.78 7.70
N THR A 194 -5.26 0.03 8.26
CA THR A 194 -5.04 -0.75 9.48
C THR A 194 -4.64 -2.17 9.11
N ARG A 195 -3.60 -2.70 9.74
CA ARG A 195 -3.07 -4.03 9.45
C ARG A 195 -2.91 -4.84 10.75
N GLU A 196 -3.37 -6.08 10.72
CA GLU A 196 -3.07 -7.05 11.76
C GLU A 196 -1.67 -7.62 11.52
N THR A 197 -0.88 -7.66 12.58
CA THR A 197 0.48 -8.20 12.58
C THR A 197 0.67 -9.10 13.79
N GLN A 198 1.78 -9.83 13.87
CA GLN A 198 2.14 -10.62 15.06
C GLN A 198 2.30 -9.74 16.33
N MET A 199 2.55 -8.43 16.16
CA MET A 199 2.63 -7.46 17.26
C MET A 199 1.30 -6.74 17.55
N GLY A 200 0.19 -7.16 16.90
CA GLY A 200 -1.14 -6.57 17.04
C GLY A 200 -1.54 -5.68 15.86
N THR A 201 -2.58 -4.89 16.09
CA THR A 201 -3.17 -4.00 15.07
C THR A 201 -2.34 -2.73 14.93
N MET A 202 -1.93 -2.42 13.71
CA MET A 202 -1.08 -1.26 13.40
C MET A 202 -1.65 -0.41 12.28
N THR A 203 -1.44 0.90 12.36
CA THR A 203 -1.74 1.82 11.26
C THR A 203 -0.50 1.96 10.37
N VAL A 204 -0.70 1.75 9.08
CA VAL A 204 0.30 1.93 8.03
C VAL A 204 -0.13 3.09 7.14
N SER A 205 0.71 4.12 7.04
CA SER A 205 0.55 5.18 6.05
C SER A 205 1.50 4.91 4.89
N THR A 206 0.98 4.95 3.67
CA THR A 206 1.77 4.76 2.44
C THR A 206 1.64 6.01 1.57
N THR A 207 2.75 6.60 1.14
CA THR A 207 2.76 7.64 0.12
C THR A 207 3.23 7.08 -1.22
N GLU A 208 2.75 7.65 -2.31
CA GLU A 208 3.06 7.25 -3.68
C GLU A 208 3.51 8.46 -4.50
N GLY A 209 4.61 8.29 -5.25
CA GLY A 209 5.19 9.36 -6.05
C GLY A 209 6.02 8.85 -7.22
N GLY A 210 6.72 9.77 -7.90
CA GLY A 210 7.60 9.43 -9.00
C GLY A 210 6.88 8.72 -10.16
N TYR A 211 5.65 9.09 -10.45
CA TYR A 211 4.84 8.43 -11.48
C TYR A 211 5.51 8.47 -12.85
N LYS A 212 5.72 7.29 -13.46
CA LYS A 212 6.32 7.10 -14.78
C LYS A 212 5.45 6.23 -15.65
N LYS A 213 5.58 6.42 -16.96
CA LYS A 213 4.84 5.64 -17.97
C LYS A 213 5.60 4.37 -18.34
N PHE A 214 4.93 3.22 -18.23
CA PHE A 214 5.42 1.91 -18.67
C PHE A 214 4.44 1.34 -19.70
N GLY A 215 4.81 1.40 -20.97
CA GLY A 215 3.89 1.06 -22.07
C GLY A 215 2.64 1.93 -22.07
N LYS A 216 1.47 1.33 -21.85
CA LYS A 216 0.17 2.02 -21.80
C LYS A 216 -0.27 2.43 -20.39
N VAL A 217 0.50 2.10 -19.36
CA VAL A 217 0.15 2.33 -17.97
C VAL A 217 1.14 3.30 -17.30
N THR A 218 0.61 4.22 -16.52
CA THR A 218 1.39 5.08 -15.62
C THR A 218 1.37 4.48 -14.21
N GLN A 219 2.53 4.37 -13.56
CA GLN A 219 2.67 3.76 -12.24
C GLN A 219 3.61 4.58 -11.36
N ALA A 220 3.33 4.63 -10.06
CA ALA A 220 4.25 5.20 -9.08
C ALA A 220 5.54 4.36 -9.03
N THR A 221 6.69 5.04 -8.97
CA THR A 221 8.00 4.39 -8.84
C THR A 221 8.64 4.63 -7.48
N VAL A 222 8.06 5.47 -6.65
CA VAL A 222 8.49 5.68 -5.27
C VAL A 222 7.32 5.41 -4.35
N MET A 223 7.52 4.53 -3.39
CA MET A 223 6.56 4.19 -2.35
C MET A 223 7.23 4.30 -1.00
N THR A 224 6.68 5.14 -0.11
CA THR A 224 7.18 5.24 1.26
C THR A 224 6.10 4.78 2.23
N GLN A 225 6.43 3.83 3.07
CA GLN A 225 5.56 3.33 4.13
C GLN A 225 6.07 3.81 5.49
N LYS A 226 5.12 4.30 6.31
CA LYS A 226 5.37 4.68 7.70
C LYS A 226 4.54 3.81 8.62
N MET A 227 5.20 3.13 9.55
CA MET A 227 4.58 2.30 10.56
C MET A 227 5.39 2.39 11.85
N MET A 228 4.75 2.71 12.99
CA MET A 228 5.40 2.84 14.31
C MET A 228 6.65 3.74 14.33
N GLY A 229 6.64 4.84 13.57
CA GLY A 229 7.78 5.76 13.47
C GLY A 229 8.91 5.26 12.55
N VAL A 230 8.83 4.04 12.03
CA VAL A 230 9.77 3.54 11.01
C VAL A 230 9.26 3.93 9.63
N GLU A 231 10.16 4.50 8.82
CA GLU A 231 9.92 4.84 7.44
C GLU A 231 10.74 3.95 6.52
N GLN A 232 10.04 3.23 5.64
CA GLN A 232 10.64 2.37 4.62
C GLN A 232 10.27 2.90 3.24
N THR A 233 11.24 3.11 2.38
CA THR A 233 11.02 3.54 1.00
C THR A 233 11.44 2.45 0.02
N ILE A 234 10.61 2.21 -0.99
CA ILE A 234 10.94 1.42 -2.17
C ILE A 234 10.97 2.36 -3.36
N THR A 235 12.08 2.34 -4.09
CA THR A 235 12.23 3.03 -5.38
C THR A 235 12.39 1.99 -6.46
N PHE A 236 11.47 1.98 -7.45
CA PHE A 236 11.51 1.06 -8.58
C PHE A 236 12.35 1.63 -9.72
N ASP A 237 13.33 0.86 -10.16
CA ASP A 237 14.18 1.15 -11.31
C ASP A 237 13.51 0.67 -12.60
N THR A 238 12.93 -0.55 -12.56
CA THR A 238 12.22 -1.15 -13.68
C THR A 238 10.82 -1.63 -13.27
N VAL A 239 9.88 -1.55 -14.21
CA VAL A 239 8.56 -2.17 -14.09
C VAL A 239 8.21 -2.77 -15.46
N ASP A 240 8.03 -4.07 -15.50
CA ASP A 240 7.65 -4.83 -16.69
C ASP A 240 6.30 -5.54 -16.46
N PHE A 241 5.43 -5.46 -17.46
CA PHE A 241 4.15 -6.15 -17.47
C PHE A 241 4.16 -7.38 -18.40
N GLY A 242 5.35 -7.87 -18.76
CA GLY A 242 5.56 -9.11 -19.49
C GLY A 242 5.14 -10.35 -18.70
N ALA A 243 5.21 -11.51 -19.34
CA ALA A 243 4.76 -12.77 -18.76
C ALA A 243 5.65 -13.21 -17.57
N VAL A 244 5.04 -13.40 -16.41
CA VAL A 244 5.65 -14.02 -15.24
C VAL A 244 5.18 -15.48 -15.14
N LYS A 245 6.11 -16.41 -14.99
CA LYS A 245 5.78 -17.84 -14.86
C LYS A 245 5.04 -18.08 -13.54
N PRO A 246 3.92 -18.83 -13.53
CA PRO A 246 3.18 -19.14 -12.29
C PRO A 246 4.03 -19.81 -11.20
N SER A 247 5.04 -20.60 -11.56
CA SER A 247 5.96 -21.27 -10.63
C SER A 247 6.84 -20.32 -9.80
N VAL A 248 6.93 -19.05 -10.18
CA VAL A 248 7.62 -18.01 -9.37
C VAL A 248 6.95 -17.86 -8.00
N PHE A 249 5.65 -18.12 -7.93
CA PHE A 249 4.85 -17.98 -6.72
C PHE A 249 4.71 -19.28 -5.91
N ASP A 250 5.40 -20.34 -6.31
CA ASP A 250 5.37 -21.62 -5.55
C ASP A 250 6.04 -21.43 -4.19
N PRO A 251 5.39 -21.90 -3.09
CA PRO A 251 6.01 -21.84 -1.78
C PRO A 251 7.34 -22.60 -1.76
N PRO A 252 8.42 -22.01 -1.19
CA PRO A 252 9.70 -22.70 -1.02
C PRO A 252 9.58 -23.97 -0.16
N ALA A 253 10.55 -24.86 -0.23
CA ALA A 253 10.54 -26.15 0.50
C ALA A 253 10.30 -25.98 2.01
N ALA A 254 10.94 -24.96 2.62
CA ALA A 254 10.76 -24.66 4.04
C ALA A 254 9.32 -24.27 4.41
N ILE A 255 8.61 -23.60 3.50
CA ILE A 255 7.18 -23.26 3.68
C ILE A 255 6.29 -24.46 3.40
N LYS A 256 6.60 -25.27 2.35
CA LYS A 256 5.86 -26.49 2.05
C LYS A 256 5.82 -27.46 3.23
N ALA A 257 6.91 -27.53 4.01
CA ALA A 257 6.97 -28.34 5.22
C ALA A 257 6.00 -27.87 6.35
N LEU A 258 5.52 -26.63 6.28
CA LEU A 258 4.55 -26.07 7.24
C LEU A 258 3.09 -26.21 6.77
N ILE A 259 2.87 -26.48 5.49
CA ILE A 259 1.54 -26.72 4.93
C ILE A 259 1.14 -28.17 5.27
N LYS A 260 0.08 -28.30 6.07
CA LYS A 260 -0.48 -29.59 6.47
C LYS A 260 -1.56 -30.06 5.51
#